data_d84fc94008e0471eb7a838162311a227
#
_entry.id   d84fc94008e0471eb7a838162311a227
#
_cell.length_a   1.000
_cell.length_b   1.000
_cell.length_c   1.000
_cell.angle_alpha   90.00
_cell.angle_beta   90.00
_cell.angle_gamma   90.00
#
_symmetry.space_group_name_H-M   'P 1'
#
loop_
_entity.id
_entity.type
_entity.pdbx_description
1 polymer ?
#
loop_
_entity_poly.entity_id
_entity_poly.type
_entity_poly.pdbx_seq_one_letter_code
_entity_poly.pdbx_strand_id
1 'polypeptide(L)'
;MDEKHIENLEESLGGYKEKILEVNKGTLEWDRDLIFKVRTQMGYEIEYDANLQWGCSPTETLLTSVAGCMAIDVFYFLKKMKADIKEFRINFTGVRRPDPPQYYKSIELVLNISGTGLTTKKLDRAISLSQNKYCSVYNALRKDIEVKVSYNIKDI
;
A
#
# COMPACT_ATOMS: atom_id res chain seq x y z
N MET A 1 11.81 17.23 -12.96
CA MET A 1 12.43 16.11 -12.20
C MET A 1 13.83 15.95 -12.75
N ASP A 2 14.82 16.01 -11.89
CA ASP A 2 16.24 16.02 -12.26
C ASP A 2 16.63 14.65 -12.85
N GLU A 3 17.49 14.60 -13.91
CA GLU A 3 17.93 13.35 -14.56
C GLU A 3 18.47 12.33 -13.56
N LYS A 4 19.22 12.80 -12.55
CA LYS A 4 19.68 11.98 -11.41
C LYS A 4 18.56 11.30 -10.62
N HIS A 5 17.40 11.93 -10.54
CA HIS A 5 16.25 11.36 -9.85
C HIS A 5 15.57 10.26 -10.69
N ILE A 6 15.63 10.38 -11.99
CA ILE A 6 15.09 9.38 -12.96
C ILE A 6 16.00 8.14 -12.99
N GLU A 7 17.32 8.31 -13.05
CA GLU A 7 18.27 7.19 -12.95
C GLU A 7 18.13 6.44 -11.65
N ASN A 8 18.05 7.15 -10.51
CA ASN A 8 17.83 6.53 -9.21
C ASN A 8 16.48 5.80 -9.13
N LEU A 9 15.45 6.25 -9.85
CA LEU A 9 14.15 5.61 -9.85
C LEU A 9 14.17 4.32 -10.69
N GLU A 10 14.83 4.31 -11.84
CA GLU A 10 15.00 3.13 -12.67
C GLU A 10 15.83 2.05 -11.96
N GLU A 11 16.89 2.46 -11.26
CA GLU A 11 17.71 1.56 -10.44
C GLU A 11 16.94 1.02 -9.23
N SER A 12 16.14 1.86 -8.56
CA SER A 12 15.32 1.45 -7.40
C SER A 12 14.16 0.53 -7.79
N LEU A 13 13.63 0.68 -9.01
CA LEU A 13 12.56 -0.16 -9.55
C LEU A 13 13.10 -1.49 -10.12
N GLY A 14 14.40 -1.54 -10.44
CA GLY A 14 15.07 -2.75 -10.88
C GLY A 14 15.04 -3.83 -9.81
N GLY A 15 14.38 -4.95 -10.10
CA GLY A 15 14.37 -6.11 -9.21
C GLY A 15 13.72 -5.90 -7.84
N TYR A 16 12.81 -4.90 -7.68
CA TYR A 16 12.20 -4.67 -6.36
C TYR A 16 11.46 -5.90 -5.82
N LYS A 17 10.89 -6.74 -6.69
CA LYS A 17 10.28 -8.02 -6.32
C LYS A 17 11.29 -9.12 -5.99
N GLU A 18 12.56 -8.92 -6.33
CA GLU A 18 13.66 -9.84 -5.99
C GLU A 18 14.28 -9.55 -4.62
N LYS A 19 14.02 -8.35 -4.07
CA LYS A 19 14.50 -7.90 -2.75
C LYS A 19 13.54 -8.30 -1.61
N ILE A 20 12.96 -9.48 -1.70
CA ILE A 20 12.02 -9.98 -0.67
C ILE A 20 12.82 -10.56 0.50
N LEU A 21 12.46 -10.13 1.69
CA LEU A 21 12.90 -10.79 2.92
C LEU A 21 11.94 -11.96 3.18
N GLU A 22 12.43 -13.19 3.04
CA GLU A 22 11.63 -14.40 3.31
C GLU A 22 11.19 -14.47 4.77
N VAL A 23 12.03 -13.97 5.68
CA VAL A 23 11.75 -13.94 7.12
C VAL A 23 11.79 -12.51 7.61
N ASN A 24 10.67 -12.04 8.15
CA ASN A 24 10.56 -10.76 8.79
C ASN A 24 10.54 -10.94 10.31
N LYS A 25 11.30 -10.11 11.02
CA LYS A 25 11.40 -10.14 12.49
C LYS A 25 11.21 -8.74 13.05
N GLY A 26 10.82 -8.68 14.31
CA GLY A 26 10.69 -7.42 15.04
C GLY A 26 10.42 -7.69 16.50
N THR A 27 10.35 -6.62 17.25
CA THR A 27 9.93 -6.63 18.66
C THR A 27 8.70 -5.76 18.83
N LEU A 28 7.85 -6.12 19.76
CA LEU A 28 6.75 -5.31 20.21
C LEU A 28 6.88 -5.21 21.73
N GLU A 29 7.00 -3.99 22.23
CA GLU A 29 7.22 -3.70 23.64
C GLU A 29 6.07 -2.84 24.17
N TRP A 30 5.60 -3.16 25.37
CA TRP A 30 4.66 -2.32 26.08
C TRP A 30 5.34 -1.03 26.55
N ASP A 31 4.74 0.11 26.28
CA ASP A 31 5.23 1.42 26.74
C ASP A 31 4.46 1.87 27.99
N ARG A 32 3.18 2.15 27.85
CA ARG A 32 2.26 2.53 28.93
C ARG A 32 0.81 2.29 28.53
N ASP A 33 -0.10 2.21 29.45
CA ASP A 33 -1.54 2.02 29.22
C ASP A 33 -1.81 0.91 28.16
N LEU A 34 -2.45 1.23 27.05
CA LEU A 34 -2.63 0.35 25.89
C LEU A 34 -1.82 0.83 24.67
N ILE A 35 -0.62 1.36 24.95
CA ILE A 35 0.33 1.83 23.94
C ILE A 35 1.49 0.85 23.84
N PHE A 36 1.80 0.44 22.63
CA PHE A 36 2.88 -0.48 22.32
C PHE A 36 3.79 0.10 21.22
N LYS A 37 5.07 -0.12 21.36
CA LYS A 37 6.09 0.25 20.37
C LYS A 37 6.56 -0.97 19.61
N VAL A 38 6.44 -0.91 18.30
CA VAL A 38 6.96 -1.92 17.38
C VAL A 38 8.28 -1.42 16.81
N ARG A 39 9.27 -2.30 16.77
CA ARG A 39 10.50 -2.05 16.02
C ARG A 39 10.77 -3.20 15.06
N THR A 40 10.83 -2.88 13.78
CA THR A 40 11.16 -3.86 12.73
C THR A 40 12.64 -4.20 12.75
N GLN A 41 13.04 -5.30 12.12
CA GLN A 41 14.45 -5.68 11.98
C GLN A 41 15.31 -4.64 11.23
N MET A 42 14.68 -3.78 10.41
CA MET A 42 15.34 -2.69 9.69
C MET A 42 15.39 -1.38 10.50
N GLY A 43 14.88 -1.39 11.74
CA GLY A 43 14.92 -0.24 12.65
C GLY A 43 13.77 0.74 12.51
N TYR A 44 12.76 0.47 11.68
CA TYR A 44 11.56 1.31 11.59
C TYR A 44 10.65 1.09 12.80
N GLU A 45 10.07 2.18 13.29
CA GLU A 45 9.22 2.17 14.46
C GLU A 45 7.77 2.51 14.12
N ILE A 46 6.84 1.85 14.82
CA ILE A 46 5.40 2.10 14.73
C ILE A 46 4.87 2.12 16.16
N GLU A 47 4.09 3.14 16.51
CA GLU A 47 3.35 3.18 17.77
C GLU A 47 1.91 2.74 17.56
N TYR A 48 1.48 1.75 18.33
CA TYR A 48 0.09 1.33 18.41
C TYR A 48 -0.56 1.87 19.66
N ASP A 49 -1.72 2.49 19.51
CA ASP A 49 -2.51 3.03 20.60
C ASP A 49 -3.98 2.64 20.41
N ALA A 50 -4.52 1.92 21.40
CA ALA A 50 -5.93 1.54 21.39
C ALA A 50 -6.89 2.74 21.47
N ASN A 51 -6.44 3.87 22.03
CA ASN A 51 -7.23 5.10 22.17
C ASN A 51 -7.02 6.10 21.03
N LEU A 52 -6.14 5.83 20.08
CA LEU A 52 -5.86 6.66 18.89
C LEU A 52 -5.42 8.10 19.21
N GLN A 53 -4.75 8.31 20.32
CA GLN A 53 -4.27 9.64 20.75
C GLN A 53 -2.81 9.88 20.33
N TRP A 54 -1.98 8.83 20.40
CA TRP A 54 -0.53 8.92 20.22
C TRP A 54 0.00 8.00 19.12
N GLY A 55 -0.81 7.11 18.62
CA GLY A 55 -0.45 6.15 17.60
C GLY A 55 -1.66 5.68 16.80
N CYS A 56 -1.41 4.88 15.77
CA CYS A 56 -2.46 4.26 14.96
C CYS A 56 -2.98 2.96 15.60
N SER A 57 -4.18 2.55 15.22
CA SER A 57 -4.62 1.19 15.58
C SER A 57 -3.96 0.14 14.68
N PRO A 58 -3.79 -1.10 15.16
CA PRO A 58 -3.32 -2.21 14.32
C PRO A 58 -4.19 -2.43 13.06
N THR A 59 -5.49 -2.20 13.15
CA THR A 59 -6.40 -2.32 12.01
C THR A 59 -6.19 -1.22 10.97
N GLU A 60 -5.89 0.02 11.38
CA GLU A 60 -5.49 1.08 10.44
C GLU A 60 -4.18 0.74 9.74
N THR A 61 -3.22 0.16 10.45
CA THR A 61 -1.96 -0.28 9.85
C THR A 61 -2.20 -1.36 8.79
N LEU A 62 -3.12 -2.31 9.04
CA LEU A 62 -3.52 -3.29 8.02
C LEU A 62 -4.11 -2.59 6.78
N LEU A 63 -5.01 -1.63 6.97
CA LEU A 63 -5.63 -0.89 5.87
C LEU A 63 -4.61 -0.08 5.07
N THR A 64 -3.71 0.64 5.75
CA THR A 64 -2.63 1.40 5.09
C THR A 64 -1.65 0.48 4.38
N SER A 65 -1.40 -0.73 4.90
CA SER A 65 -0.56 -1.74 4.25
C SER A 65 -1.15 -2.23 2.94
N VAL A 66 -2.47 -2.42 2.87
CA VAL A 66 -3.16 -2.76 1.61
C VAL A 66 -2.97 -1.66 0.57
N ALA A 67 -3.20 -0.41 0.97
CA ALA A 67 -3.02 0.75 0.09
C ALA A 67 -1.56 0.90 -0.35
N GLY A 68 -0.61 0.77 0.57
CA GLY A 68 0.82 0.89 0.30
C GLY A 68 1.34 -0.19 -0.66
N CYS A 69 0.95 -1.45 -0.45
CA CYS A 69 1.33 -2.55 -1.34
C CYS A 69 0.78 -2.34 -2.77
N MET A 70 -0.50 -1.96 -2.88
CA MET A 70 -1.13 -1.62 -4.16
C MET A 70 -0.43 -0.44 -4.83
N ALA A 71 -0.11 0.62 -4.08
CA ALA A 71 0.57 1.81 -4.61
C ALA A 71 1.92 1.45 -5.24
N ILE A 72 2.75 0.69 -4.54
CA ILE A 72 4.07 0.28 -5.02
C ILE A 72 3.94 -0.55 -6.30
N ASP A 73 3.06 -1.54 -6.33
CA ASP A 73 2.87 -2.40 -7.49
C ASP A 73 2.36 -1.60 -8.71
N VAL A 74 1.30 -0.82 -8.54
CA VAL A 74 0.69 -0.06 -9.64
C VAL A 74 1.67 0.95 -10.20
N PHE A 75 2.37 1.70 -9.32
CA PHE A 75 3.41 2.64 -9.73
C PHE A 75 4.51 1.96 -10.54
N TYR A 76 5.03 0.83 -10.05
CA TYR A 76 6.05 0.04 -10.71
C TYR A 76 5.62 -0.42 -12.11
N PHE A 77 4.42 -0.98 -12.25
CA PHE A 77 3.92 -1.45 -13.54
C PHE A 77 3.65 -0.32 -14.52
N LEU A 78 3.12 0.81 -14.05
CA LEU A 78 2.92 1.99 -14.90
C LEU A 78 4.25 2.53 -15.44
N LYS A 79 5.29 2.60 -14.60
CA LYS A 79 6.65 2.99 -15.06
C LYS A 79 7.20 1.99 -16.06
N LYS A 80 7.05 0.68 -15.85
CA LYS A 80 7.43 -0.34 -16.84
C LYS A 80 6.67 -0.21 -18.17
N MET A 81 5.42 0.26 -18.13
CA MET A 81 4.62 0.56 -19.33
C MET A 81 4.89 1.96 -19.89
N LYS A 82 6.00 2.59 -19.50
CA LYS A 82 6.45 3.90 -19.99
C LYS A 82 5.44 5.03 -19.76
N ALA A 83 4.77 5.04 -18.61
CA ALA A 83 4.01 6.17 -18.14
C ALA A 83 4.92 7.11 -17.34
N ASP A 84 4.81 8.42 -17.58
CA ASP A 84 5.50 9.43 -16.78
C ASP A 84 4.53 9.98 -15.74
N ILE A 85 4.66 9.52 -14.50
CA ILE A 85 3.77 9.86 -13.38
C ILE A 85 4.30 11.12 -12.71
N LYS A 86 3.44 12.12 -12.58
CA LYS A 86 3.72 13.38 -11.88
C LYS A 86 3.15 13.38 -10.46
N GLU A 87 1.93 12.85 -10.30
CA GLU A 87 1.29 12.71 -9.00
C GLU A 87 0.65 11.33 -8.88
N PHE A 88 0.73 10.78 -7.67
CA PHE A 88 0.12 9.51 -7.35
C PHE A 88 -0.41 9.55 -5.92
N ARG A 89 -1.71 9.39 -5.74
CA ARG A 89 -2.37 9.37 -4.44
C ARG A 89 -3.39 8.24 -4.40
N ILE A 90 -3.47 7.56 -3.27
CA ILE A 90 -4.57 6.64 -2.98
C ILE A 90 -5.37 7.18 -1.79
N ASN A 91 -6.66 7.40 -1.98
CA ASN A 91 -7.59 7.54 -0.89
C ASN A 91 -8.14 6.15 -0.57
N PHE A 92 -8.20 5.81 0.70
CA PHE A 92 -8.64 4.50 1.12
C PHE A 92 -9.67 4.60 2.24
N THR A 93 -10.64 3.70 2.22
CA THR A 93 -11.70 3.60 3.23
C THR A 93 -11.91 2.13 3.58
N GLY A 94 -11.97 1.81 4.86
CA GLY A 94 -12.28 0.48 5.35
C GLY A 94 -13.49 0.52 6.25
N VAL A 95 -14.48 -0.34 6.00
CA VAL A 95 -15.66 -0.51 6.84
C VAL A 95 -15.54 -1.81 7.61
N ARG A 96 -15.57 -1.72 8.94
CA ARG A 96 -15.45 -2.86 9.86
C ARG A 96 -16.84 -3.38 10.25
N ARG A 97 -16.89 -4.63 10.69
CA ARG A 97 -18.06 -5.19 11.36
C ARG A 97 -18.27 -4.49 12.71
N PRO A 98 -19.51 -4.23 13.12
CA PRO A 98 -19.80 -3.66 14.44
C PRO A 98 -19.50 -4.66 15.57
N ASP A 99 -19.71 -5.95 15.33
CA ASP A 99 -19.56 -7.00 16.33
C ASP A 99 -18.19 -7.68 16.26
N PRO A 100 -17.63 -8.12 17.39
CA PRO A 100 -16.39 -8.90 17.42
C PRO A 100 -16.47 -10.22 16.61
N PRO A 101 -15.38 -10.61 15.93
CA PRO A 101 -14.15 -9.88 15.75
C PRO A 101 -14.32 -8.79 14.66
N GLN A 102 -14.10 -7.56 15.01
CA GLN A 102 -14.39 -6.37 14.21
C GLN A 102 -13.42 -6.21 13.01
N TYR A 103 -13.32 -7.20 12.16
CA TYR A 103 -12.51 -7.14 10.94
C TYR A 103 -13.16 -6.30 9.84
N TYR A 104 -12.42 -5.92 8.82
CA TYR A 104 -12.96 -5.22 7.67
C TYR A 104 -13.90 -6.13 6.88
N LYS A 105 -15.12 -5.64 6.59
CA LYS A 105 -16.06 -6.27 5.66
C LYS A 105 -15.92 -5.72 4.24
N SER A 106 -15.46 -4.47 4.10
CA SER A 106 -15.17 -3.87 2.81
C SER A 106 -14.00 -2.90 2.91
N ILE A 107 -13.24 -2.81 1.82
CA ILE A 107 -12.15 -1.86 1.63
C ILE A 107 -12.34 -1.22 0.25
N GLU A 108 -12.26 0.11 0.20
CA GLU A 108 -12.29 0.87 -1.04
C GLU A 108 -10.96 1.61 -1.21
N LEU A 109 -10.37 1.51 -2.40
CA LEU A 109 -9.17 2.23 -2.80
C LEU A 109 -9.48 3.06 -4.04
N VAL A 110 -9.25 4.36 -3.97
CA VAL A 110 -9.42 5.30 -5.09
C VAL A 110 -8.07 5.89 -5.45
N LEU A 111 -7.53 5.47 -6.59
CA LEU A 111 -6.26 5.96 -7.10
C LEU A 111 -6.48 7.25 -7.88
N ASN A 112 -5.76 8.32 -7.54
CA ASN A 112 -5.76 9.59 -8.27
C ASN A 112 -4.37 9.78 -8.85
N ILE A 113 -4.27 9.77 -10.18
CA ILE A 113 -2.97 9.73 -10.86
C ILE A 113 -2.95 10.78 -11.97
N SER A 114 -1.89 11.59 -12.00
CA SER A 114 -1.65 12.52 -13.09
C SER A 114 -0.28 12.28 -13.72
N GLY A 115 -0.17 12.59 -15.02
CA GLY A 115 1.05 12.39 -15.78
C GLY A 115 0.79 12.21 -17.27
N THR A 116 1.80 11.80 -18.01
CA THR A 116 1.70 11.53 -19.45
C THR A 116 1.78 10.04 -19.77
N GLY A 117 1.13 9.65 -20.86
CA GLY A 117 1.10 8.25 -21.30
C GLY A 117 0.30 7.31 -20.38
N LEU A 118 -0.54 7.88 -19.54
CA LEU A 118 -1.52 7.17 -18.73
C LEU A 118 -2.74 6.81 -19.58
N THR A 119 -3.19 5.57 -19.52
CA THR A 119 -4.41 5.11 -20.18
C THR A 119 -5.18 4.16 -19.28
N THR A 120 -6.49 4.08 -19.46
CA THR A 120 -7.34 3.13 -18.73
C THR A 120 -6.81 1.71 -18.86
N LYS A 121 -6.42 1.29 -20.07
CA LYS A 121 -5.84 -0.04 -20.34
C LYS A 121 -4.58 -0.32 -19.50
N LYS A 122 -3.70 0.67 -19.33
CA LYS A 122 -2.48 0.52 -18.50
C LYS A 122 -2.85 0.41 -17.02
N LEU A 123 -3.79 1.24 -16.55
CA LEU A 123 -4.25 1.21 -15.16
C LEU A 123 -4.93 -0.11 -14.84
N ASP A 124 -5.88 -0.55 -15.64
CA ASP A 124 -6.58 -1.83 -15.46
C ASP A 124 -5.60 -3.00 -15.40
N ARG A 125 -4.59 -3.00 -16.30
CA ARG A 125 -3.55 -4.02 -16.29
C ARG A 125 -2.69 -3.97 -15.02
N ALA A 126 -2.26 -2.79 -14.60
CA ALA A 126 -1.43 -2.62 -13.41
C ALA A 126 -2.16 -3.05 -12.14
N ILE A 127 -3.41 -2.63 -11.98
CA ILE A 127 -4.28 -3.03 -10.85
C ILE A 127 -4.51 -4.54 -10.85
N SER A 128 -4.87 -5.11 -12.00
CA SER A 128 -5.09 -6.55 -12.14
C SER A 128 -3.84 -7.37 -11.79
N LEU A 129 -2.65 -6.93 -12.24
CA LEU A 129 -1.40 -7.59 -11.89
C LEU A 129 -1.13 -7.53 -10.38
N SER A 130 -1.37 -6.38 -9.75
CA SER A 130 -1.23 -6.24 -8.31
C SER A 130 -2.16 -7.20 -7.57
N GLN A 131 -3.47 -7.13 -7.82
CA GLN A 131 -4.47 -7.94 -7.12
C GLN A 131 -4.28 -9.44 -7.32
N ASN A 132 -4.05 -9.88 -8.56
CA ASN A 132 -4.08 -11.29 -8.89
C ASN A 132 -2.73 -12.00 -8.71
N LYS A 133 -1.62 -11.25 -8.63
CA LYS A 133 -0.31 -11.89 -8.64
C LYS A 133 0.71 -11.33 -7.65
N TYR A 134 0.78 -10.01 -7.48
CA TYR A 134 1.96 -9.41 -6.85
C TYR A 134 1.74 -8.83 -5.46
N CYS A 135 0.56 -8.31 -5.13
CA CYS A 135 0.31 -7.70 -3.83
C CYS A 135 0.16 -8.76 -2.73
N SER A 136 1.23 -8.97 -1.96
CA SER A 136 1.25 -9.94 -0.86
C SER A 136 0.21 -9.62 0.20
N VAL A 137 0.03 -8.33 0.53
CA VAL A 137 -0.94 -7.89 1.55
C VAL A 137 -2.37 -8.13 1.08
N TYR A 138 -2.71 -7.77 -0.16
CA TYR A 138 -4.04 -8.05 -0.74
C TYR A 138 -4.34 -9.57 -0.72
N ASN A 139 -3.37 -10.38 -1.10
CA ASN A 139 -3.54 -11.83 -1.13
C ASN A 139 -3.53 -12.50 0.24
N ALA A 140 -3.12 -11.80 1.30
CA ALA A 140 -3.21 -12.24 2.68
C ALA A 140 -4.56 -11.91 3.34
N LEU A 141 -5.38 -11.08 2.72
CA LEU A 141 -6.70 -10.73 3.24
C LEU A 141 -7.66 -11.94 3.22
N ARG A 142 -8.62 -11.93 4.14
CA ARG A 142 -9.76 -12.85 4.09
C ARG A 142 -10.48 -12.69 2.73
N LYS A 143 -10.91 -13.81 2.18
CA LYS A 143 -11.57 -13.85 0.85
C LYS A 143 -12.99 -13.28 0.85
N ASP A 144 -13.60 -13.12 2.02
CA ASP A 144 -14.94 -12.54 2.21
C ASP A 144 -14.92 -11.00 2.40
N ILE A 145 -13.73 -10.38 2.38
CA ILE A 145 -13.62 -8.92 2.36
C ILE A 145 -13.86 -8.42 0.93
N GLU A 146 -14.86 -7.58 0.76
CA GLU A 146 -15.08 -6.90 -0.51
C GLU A 146 -14.03 -5.79 -0.71
N VAL A 147 -13.14 -5.97 -1.68
CA VAL A 147 -12.13 -4.95 -2.01
C VAL A 147 -12.45 -4.33 -3.36
N LYS A 148 -12.82 -3.05 -3.33
CA LYS A 148 -13.13 -2.26 -4.52
C LYS A 148 -11.98 -1.31 -4.83
N VAL A 149 -11.50 -1.36 -6.07
CA VAL A 149 -10.45 -0.46 -6.57
C VAL A 149 -10.99 0.34 -7.75
N SER A 150 -10.85 1.65 -7.66
CA SER A 150 -11.21 2.58 -8.74
C SER A 150 -10.11 3.63 -8.94
N TYR A 151 -10.16 4.36 -10.02
CA TYR A 151 -9.14 5.37 -10.29
C TYR A 151 -9.68 6.57 -11.09
N ASN A 152 -8.99 7.70 -10.93
CA ASN A 152 -9.13 8.91 -11.73
C ASN A 152 -7.80 9.22 -12.40
N ILE A 153 -7.81 9.43 -13.71
CA ILE A 153 -6.63 9.80 -14.51
C ILE A 153 -6.77 11.25 -14.92
N LYS A 154 -5.68 12.01 -14.77
CA LYS A 154 -5.53 13.35 -15.35
C LYS A 154 -4.28 13.34 -16.23
N ASP A 155 -4.49 13.44 -17.52
CA ASP A 155 -3.42 13.59 -18.52
C ASP A 155 -2.98 15.07 -18.57
N ILE A 156 -1.66 15.33 -18.51
CA ILE A 156 -1.06 16.68 -18.42
C ILE A 156 0.18 16.78 -19.30
#